data_ae235aa66f37ab27f06858ad81b20fd5
#
_entry.id   ae235aa66f37ab27f06858ad81b20fd5
#
_cell.length_a   1.000
_cell.length_b   1.000
_cell.length_c   1.000
_cell.angle_alpha   90.00
_cell.angle_beta   90.00
_cell.angle_gamma   90.00
#
_symmetry.space_group_name_H-M   'P 1'
#
loop_
_entity.id
_entity.type
_entity.pdbx_description
1 polymer ?
#
loop_
_entity_poly.entity_id
_entity_poly.type
_entity_poly.pdbx_seq_one_letter_code
_entity_poly.pdbx_strand_id
1 'polypeptide(L)'
;METVFHFILKGFNWILAGLLSLLGFSVTSCGATDEYGSPYAEYELKGKVTDMNGDPIQGIEINYGGIYNNVLSPSYISEIYKSPQTQKDGSYDIKFEDSPMGIVRIIAKDIDGPENGSFETDSIDVKIEGFKGGKSWFHGKAEVNIPDIKLKEKKNKIWTNAQTSKNVSP
;
A
#
# COMPACT_ATOMS: atom_id res chain seq x y z
N MET A 1 -24.81 -19.07 62.82
CA MET A 1 -23.73 -19.67 61.98
C MET A 1 -23.39 -18.79 60.73
N GLU A 2 -24.35 -18.12 60.13
CA GLU A 2 -24.14 -17.31 58.93
C GLU A 2 -23.24 -16.09 59.15
N THR A 3 -23.35 -15.39 60.26
CA THR A 3 -22.54 -14.18 60.56
C THR A 3 -21.04 -14.48 60.71
N VAL A 4 -20.68 -15.61 61.31
CA VAL A 4 -19.29 -16.02 61.48
C VAL A 4 -18.67 -16.39 60.12
N PHE A 5 -19.42 -17.02 59.22
CA PHE A 5 -19.00 -17.38 57.89
C PHE A 5 -18.72 -16.14 57.01
N HIS A 6 -19.56 -15.10 57.11
CA HIS A 6 -19.36 -13.82 56.47
C HIS A 6 -18.09 -13.08 56.93
N PHE A 7 -17.76 -13.16 58.23
CA PHE A 7 -16.53 -12.55 58.72
C PHE A 7 -15.29 -13.28 58.22
N ILE A 8 -15.34 -14.59 58.15
CA ILE A 8 -14.23 -15.42 57.64
C ILE A 8 -13.99 -15.13 56.13
N LEU A 9 -15.06 -15.04 55.33
CA LEU A 9 -14.97 -14.71 53.91
C LEU A 9 -14.41 -13.32 53.67
N LYS A 10 -14.82 -12.30 54.42
CA LYS A 10 -14.25 -10.94 54.33
C LYS A 10 -12.78 -10.91 54.68
N GLY A 11 -12.34 -11.61 55.72
CA GLY A 11 -10.93 -11.71 56.09
C GLY A 11 -10.09 -12.39 55.00
N PHE A 12 -10.62 -13.46 54.40
CA PHE A 12 -9.95 -14.19 53.36
C PHE A 12 -9.79 -13.33 52.07
N ASN A 13 -10.82 -12.58 51.70
CA ASN A 13 -10.75 -11.64 50.56
C ASN A 13 -9.71 -10.53 50.76
N TRP A 14 -9.56 -10.02 51.97
CA TRP A 14 -8.52 -9.02 52.31
C TRP A 14 -7.12 -9.59 52.20
N ILE A 15 -6.91 -10.82 52.66
CA ILE A 15 -5.62 -11.52 52.53
C ILE A 15 -5.30 -11.80 51.08
N LEU A 16 -6.29 -12.25 50.29
CA LEU A 16 -6.14 -12.52 48.86
C LEU A 16 -5.82 -11.26 48.08
N ALA A 17 -6.50 -10.12 48.36
CA ALA A 17 -6.23 -8.86 47.75
C ALA A 17 -4.81 -8.36 48.07
N GLY A 18 -4.35 -8.53 49.31
CA GLY A 18 -2.96 -8.18 49.69
C GLY A 18 -1.93 -9.05 49.01
N LEU A 19 -2.21 -10.33 48.83
CA LEU A 19 -1.32 -11.26 48.12
C LEU A 19 -1.22 -10.92 46.60
N LEU A 20 -2.34 -10.61 45.98
CA LEU A 20 -2.40 -10.18 44.57
C LEU A 20 -1.68 -8.85 44.36
N SER A 21 -1.82 -7.91 45.33
CA SER A 21 -1.08 -6.64 45.28
C SER A 21 0.45 -6.82 45.38
N LEU A 22 0.89 -7.77 46.22
CA LEU A 22 2.31 -8.14 46.35
C LEU A 22 2.87 -8.80 45.09
N LEU A 23 2.03 -9.48 44.31
CA LEU A 23 2.37 -10.10 43.02
C LEU A 23 2.32 -9.08 41.89
N GLY A 24 2.11 -7.78 42.14
CA GLY A 24 2.10 -6.71 41.14
C GLY A 24 0.76 -6.57 40.40
N PHE A 25 -0.29 -7.28 40.80
CA PHE A 25 -1.64 -7.08 40.28
C PHE A 25 -2.26 -5.84 40.94
N SER A 26 -2.08 -4.67 40.35
CA SER A 26 -2.80 -3.46 40.79
C SER A 26 -4.10 -3.32 39.99
N VAL A 27 -5.19 -2.93 40.66
CA VAL A 27 -6.50 -2.67 40.03
C VAL A 27 -6.44 -1.47 39.04
N THR A 28 -5.35 -0.72 39.03
CA THR A 28 -5.06 0.37 38.07
C THR A 28 -4.61 -0.16 36.73
N SER A 29 -4.24 -1.44 36.57
CA SER A 29 -3.86 -2.00 35.26
C SER A 29 -5.05 -2.25 34.32
N CYS A 30 -6.29 -2.10 34.80
CA CYS A 30 -7.48 -2.17 33.92
C CYS A 30 -7.71 -0.91 33.08
N GLY A 31 -6.83 0.11 33.15
CA GLY A 31 -6.93 1.34 32.36
C GLY A 31 -5.87 1.50 31.26
N ALA A 32 -4.87 0.62 31.25
CA ALA A 32 -3.95 0.56 30.12
C ALA A 32 -4.55 -0.41 29.09
N THR A 33 -5.33 0.11 28.16
CA THR A 33 -5.52 -0.57 26.89
C THR A 33 -4.15 -0.60 26.22
N ASP A 34 -3.40 -1.68 26.41
CA ASP A 34 -2.31 -2.01 25.50
C ASP A 34 -2.98 -2.22 24.14
N GLU A 35 -3.04 -1.16 23.35
CA GLU A 35 -3.42 -1.24 21.96
C GLU A 35 -2.33 -2.03 21.24
N TYR A 36 -2.51 -3.34 21.16
CA TYR A 36 -1.74 -4.22 20.30
C TYR A 36 -2.18 -3.94 18.86
N GLY A 37 -1.79 -2.78 18.31
CA GLY A 37 -2.03 -2.38 16.94
C GLY A 37 -0.72 -2.26 16.19
N SER A 38 -0.73 -2.50 14.88
CA SER A 38 0.37 -2.14 14.01
C SER A 38 0.28 -0.67 13.63
N PRO A 39 1.40 0.07 13.57
CA PRO A 39 1.39 1.43 13.03
C PRO A 39 0.82 1.44 11.62
N TYR A 40 -0.06 2.39 11.33
CA TYR A 40 -0.65 2.58 10.01
C TYR A 40 -0.68 4.06 9.61
N ALA A 41 -0.81 4.29 8.32
CA ALA A 41 -0.94 5.61 7.72
C ALA A 41 -1.93 5.57 6.55
N GLU A 42 -2.57 6.71 6.28
CA GLU A 42 -3.40 6.91 5.11
C GLU A 42 -2.60 7.53 3.97
N TYR A 43 -2.87 7.09 2.76
CA TYR A 43 -2.23 7.58 1.55
C TYR A 43 -3.27 8.05 0.55
N GLU A 44 -3.00 9.22 -0.05
CA GLU A 44 -3.75 9.73 -1.18
C GLU A 44 -2.75 10.13 -2.28
N LEU A 45 -2.70 9.33 -3.35
CA LEU A 45 -1.74 9.47 -4.44
C LEU A 45 -2.49 9.85 -5.71
N LYS A 46 -2.16 11.00 -6.30
CA LYS A 46 -2.79 11.53 -7.52
C LYS A 46 -1.76 11.72 -8.60
N GLY A 47 -2.10 11.35 -9.82
CA GLY A 47 -1.21 11.50 -10.96
C GLY A 47 -1.93 11.38 -12.29
N LYS A 48 -1.14 11.44 -13.35
CA LYS A 48 -1.60 11.24 -14.73
C LYS A 48 -0.67 10.28 -15.47
N VAL A 49 -1.27 9.60 -16.45
CA VAL A 49 -0.53 8.80 -17.44
C VAL A 49 -0.73 9.44 -18.79
N THR A 50 0.38 9.68 -19.48
CA THR A 50 0.41 10.29 -20.80
C THR A 50 1.29 9.47 -21.74
N ASP A 51 1.16 9.71 -23.03
CA ASP A 51 2.11 9.25 -24.02
C ASP A 51 3.40 10.13 -24.01
N MET A 52 4.33 9.84 -24.90
CA MET A 52 5.57 10.61 -25.03
C MET A 52 5.37 12.04 -25.53
N ASN A 53 4.22 12.35 -26.15
CA ASN A 53 3.86 13.69 -26.62
C ASN A 53 3.17 14.53 -25.54
N GLY A 54 2.69 13.87 -24.47
CA GLY A 54 1.92 14.47 -23.37
C GLY A 54 0.41 14.31 -23.52
N ASP A 55 -0.05 13.53 -24.51
CA ASP A 55 -1.46 13.22 -24.67
C ASP A 55 -1.92 12.20 -23.61
N PRO A 56 -3.09 12.40 -22.96
CA PRO A 56 -3.56 11.53 -21.88
C PRO A 56 -3.93 10.14 -22.39
N ILE A 57 -3.62 9.11 -21.60
CA ILE A 57 -3.95 7.72 -21.92
C ILE A 57 -5.02 7.22 -20.94
N GLN A 58 -6.16 6.81 -21.49
CA GLN A 58 -7.25 6.15 -20.77
C GLN A 58 -6.99 4.64 -20.67
N GLY A 59 -7.54 3.97 -19.64
CA GLY A 59 -7.58 2.50 -19.58
C GLY A 59 -6.33 1.85 -18.99
N ILE A 60 -5.34 2.64 -18.55
CA ILE A 60 -4.12 2.12 -17.94
C ILE A 60 -4.39 1.66 -16.51
N GLU A 61 -4.13 0.40 -16.21
CA GLU A 61 -4.17 -0.15 -14.84
C GLU A 61 -2.99 0.41 -14.04
N ILE A 62 -3.29 1.00 -12.88
CA ILE A 62 -2.28 1.48 -11.95
C ILE A 62 -2.12 0.48 -10.82
N ASN A 63 -0.95 -0.08 -10.69
CA ASN A 63 -0.58 -0.94 -9.58
C ASN A 63 0.38 -0.18 -8.66
N TYR A 64 0.32 -0.43 -7.35
CA TYR A 64 1.18 0.25 -6.39
C TYR A 64 1.60 -0.67 -5.26
N GLY A 65 2.72 -0.37 -4.62
CA GLY A 65 3.22 -1.10 -3.46
C GLY A 65 4.37 -0.39 -2.79
N GLY A 66 4.54 -0.62 -1.49
CA GLY A 66 5.64 -0.05 -0.71
C GLY A 66 6.99 -0.68 -1.07
N ILE A 67 8.03 0.13 -1.12
CA ILE A 67 9.40 -0.34 -1.22
C ILE A 67 10.03 -0.32 0.17
N TYR A 68 10.41 -1.48 0.65
CA TYR A 68 11.10 -1.64 1.92
C TYR A 68 12.57 -1.98 1.67
N ASN A 69 13.46 -1.15 2.20
CA ASN A 69 14.89 -1.42 2.19
C ASN A 69 15.25 -2.21 3.46
N ASN A 70 15.48 -3.50 3.33
CA ASN A 70 15.98 -4.32 4.41
C ASN A 70 17.50 -4.51 4.24
N VAL A 71 18.24 -4.48 5.36
CA VAL A 71 19.72 -4.70 5.39
C VAL A 71 20.13 -6.05 4.77
N LEU A 72 19.23 -7.04 4.77
CA LEU A 72 19.46 -8.39 4.29
C LEU A 72 18.91 -8.66 2.88
N SER A 73 18.14 -7.75 2.32
CA SER A 73 17.52 -7.93 1.00
C SER A 73 17.38 -6.58 0.31
N PRO A 74 17.98 -6.41 -0.88
CA PRO A 74 17.82 -5.15 -1.62
C PRO A 74 16.37 -5.02 -2.06
N SER A 75 15.76 -3.92 -1.66
CA SER A 75 14.45 -3.39 -2.09
C SER A 75 13.46 -4.44 -2.59
N TYR A 76 12.62 -4.98 -1.71
CA TYR A 76 11.47 -5.76 -2.17
C TYR A 76 10.22 -4.88 -2.16
N ILE A 77 9.36 -5.11 -3.12
CA ILE A 77 8.02 -4.53 -3.15
C ILE A 77 7.16 -5.43 -2.27
N SER A 78 6.48 -4.84 -1.28
CA SER A 78 5.40 -5.51 -0.56
C SER A 78 4.29 -5.92 -1.54
N GLU A 79 3.17 -6.40 -1.04
CA GLU A 79 2.02 -6.71 -1.90
C GLU A 79 1.77 -5.62 -2.93
N ILE A 80 1.52 -6.05 -4.18
CA ILE A 80 1.13 -5.15 -5.26
C ILE A 80 -0.38 -5.04 -5.26
N TYR A 81 -0.88 -3.85 -4.96
CA TYR A 81 -2.30 -3.53 -5.00
C TYR A 81 -2.67 -2.97 -6.37
N LYS A 82 -3.92 -3.23 -6.78
CA LYS A 82 -4.48 -2.73 -8.02
C LYS A 82 -5.43 -1.58 -7.75
N SER A 83 -5.31 -0.53 -8.57
CA SER A 83 -6.22 0.61 -8.57
C SER A 83 -7.17 0.55 -9.78
N PRO A 84 -8.22 1.35 -9.78
CA PRO A 84 -8.99 1.61 -11.00
C PRO A 84 -8.11 2.12 -12.13
N GLN A 85 -8.55 1.86 -13.37
CA GLN A 85 -7.88 2.34 -14.57
C GLN A 85 -7.91 3.87 -14.66
N THR A 86 -6.97 4.43 -15.41
CA THR A 86 -6.94 5.86 -15.70
C THR A 86 -8.21 6.32 -16.43
N GLN A 87 -8.67 7.53 -16.09
CA GLN A 87 -9.82 8.19 -16.69
C GLN A 87 -9.50 8.70 -18.10
N LYS A 88 -10.49 9.27 -18.79
CA LYS A 88 -10.32 9.85 -20.14
C LYS A 88 -9.25 10.93 -20.25
N ASP A 89 -9.02 11.67 -19.18
CA ASP A 89 -7.99 12.70 -19.08
C ASP A 89 -6.63 12.16 -18.58
N GLY A 90 -6.48 10.83 -18.54
CA GLY A 90 -5.30 10.13 -18.06
C GLY A 90 -5.12 10.15 -16.54
N SER A 91 -6.01 10.79 -15.79
CA SER A 91 -5.87 10.93 -14.34
C SER A 91 -6.19 9.66 -13.58
N TYR A 92 -5.57 9.52 -12.39
CA TYR A 92 -5.89 8.51 -11.38
C TYR A 92 -5.77 9.10 -9.98
N ASP A 93 -6.57 8.56 -9.05
CA ASP A 93 -6.57 8.89 -7.61
C ASP A 93 -6.62 7.58 -6.83
N ILE A 94 -5.61 7.31 -6.03
CA ILE A 94 -5.46 6.09 -5.23
C ILE A 94 -5.53 6.47 -3.77
N LYS A 95 -6.42 5.81 -3.02
CA LYS A 95 -6.54 5.98 -1.56
C LYS A 95 -6.44 4.61 -0.91
N PHE A 96 -5.55 4.50 0.06
CA PHE A 96 -5.35 3.26 0.80
C PHE A 96 -4.75 3.52 2.18
N GLU A 97 -4.83 2.50 3.02
CA GLU A 97 -4.18 2.44 4.33
C GLU A 97 -3.15 1.31 4.33
N ASP A 98 -1.99 1.57 4.88
CA ASP A 98 -0.92 0.58 5.03
C ASP A 98 0.04 1.00 6.14
N SER A 99 1.01 0.16 6.45
CA SER A 99 2.13 0.52 7.33
C SER A 99 2.87 1.77 6.81
N PRO A 100 3.40 2.63 7.70
CA PRO A 100 4.15 3.80 7.26
C PRO A 100 5.33 3.40 6.37
N MET A 101 5.35 3.89 5.13
CA MET A 101 6.40 3.62 4.15
C MET A 101 7.02 4.91 3.62
N GLY A 102 8.31 4.87 3.31
CA GLY A 102 9.05 6.02 2.81
C GLY A 102 9.07 6.14 1.28
N ILE A 103 8.81 5.05 0.57
CA ILE A 103 8.80 5.00 -0.89
C ILE A 103 7.66 4.10 -1.34
N VAL A 104 6.88 4.60 -2.31
CA VAL A 104 5.83 3.83 -3.00
C VAL A 104 6.20 3.72 -4.46
N ARG A 105 6.18 2.50 -5.01
CA ARG A 105 6.30 2.27 -6.45
C ARG A 105 4.93 2.27 -7.09
N ILE A 106 4.78 3.05 -8.14
CA ILE A 106 3.61 3.08 -9.01
C ILE A 106 3.99 2.42 -10.33
N ILE A 107 3.19 1.47 -10.78
CA ILE A 107 3.40 0.72 -12.02
C ILE A 107 2.19 0.99 -12.92
N ALA A 108 2.43 1.61 -14.07
CA ALA A 108 1.40 1.85 -15.08
C ALA A 108 1.46 0.74 -16.13
N LYS A 109 0.37 -0.01 -16.28
CA LYS A 109 0.27 -1.19 -17.13
C LYS A 109 -0.92 -1.08 -18.08
N ASP A 110 -0.66 -1.14 -19.35
CA ASP A 110 -1.67 -1.26 -20.38
C ASP A 110 -2.29 -2.68 -20.36
N ILE A 111 -3.61 -2.76 -20.15
CA ILE A 111 -4.36 -4.02 -20.03
C ILE A 111 -5.52 -4.14 -21.02
N ASP A 112 -5.90 -3.07 -21.72
CA ASP A 112 -7.00 -3.03 -22.66
C ASP A 112 -6.56 -3.34 -24.11
N GLY A 113 -5.27 -3.55 -24.30
CA GLY A 113 -4.69 -3.90 -25.59
C GLY A 113 -4.69 -2.72 -26.57
N PRO A 114 -5.16 -2.90 -27.81
CA PRO A 114 -5.12 -1.83 -28.81
C PRO A 114 -6.29 -0.84 -28.73
N GLU A 115 -7.23 -0.98 -27.79
CA GLU A 115 -8.47 -0.18 -27.75
C GLU A 115 -8.19 1.33 -27.55
N ASN A 116 -7.25 1.66 -26.67
CA ASN A 116 -6.80 3.04 -26.41
C ASN A 116 -5.32 3.26 -26.77
N GLY A 117 -4.78 2.48 -27.72
CA GLY A 117 -3.37 2.40 -28.02
C GLY A 117 -2.72 1.20 -27.34
N SER A 118 -1.49 0.90 -27.67
CA SER A 118 -0.74 -0.20 -27.05
C SER A 118 0.57 0.31 -26.50
N PHE A 119 0.72 0.26 -25.17
CA PHE A 119 1.83 0.90 -24.46
C PHE A 119 2.69 -0.09 -23.69
N GLU A 120 3.98 0.21 -23.56
CA GLU A 120 4.89 -0.52 -22.69
C GLU A 120 4.58 -0.22 -21.21
N THR A 121 4.75 -1.22 -20.33
CA THR A 121 4.64 -1.01 -18.89
C THR A 121 5.82 -0.18 -18.40
N ASP A 122 5.55 0.82 -17.57
CA ASP A 122 6.59 1.61 -16.92
C ASP A 122 6.25 1.83 -15.44
N SER A 123 7.24 2.26 -14.65
CA SER A 123 7.08 2.47 -13.22
C SER A 123 7.88 3.66 -12.71
N ILE A 124 7.36 4.28 -11.65
CA ILE A 124 8.03 5.38 -10.95
C ILE A 124 8.05 5.11 -9.45
N ASP A 125 9.17 5.41 -8.79
CA ASP A 125 9.33 5.38 -7.35
C ASP A 125 9.06 6.78 -6.78
N VAL A 126 8.08 6.86 -5.88
CA VAL A 126 7.62 8.11 -5.29
C VAL A 126 8.03 8.15 -3.82
N LYS A 127 8.80 9.15 -3.44
CA LYS A 127 9.20 9.36 -2.04
C LYS A 127 8.06 10.01 -1.26
N ILE A 128 7.75 9.45 -0.11
CA ILE A 128 6.80 10.01 0.86
C ILE A 128 7.59 10.91 1.82
N GLU A 129 7.38 12.22 1.72
CA GLU A 129 8.17 13.19 2.49
C GLU A 129 7.69 13.36 3.94
N GLY A 130 6.49 12.86 4.28
CA GLY A 130 5.95 12.89 5.63
C GLY A 130 4.46 12.71 5.72
N PHE A 131 3.98 12.63 6.96
CA PHE A 131 2.58 12.42 7.31
C PHE A 131 2.06 13.60 8.14
N LYS A 132 0.78 13.94 7.98
CA LYS A 132 0.11 15.01 8.72
C LYS A 132 -1.00 14.44 9.59
N GLY A 133 -1.19 14.99 10.79
CA GLY A 133 -2.33 14.67 11.66
C GLY A 133 -2.24 13.35 12.40
N GLY A 134 -1.05 12.78 12.53
CA GLY A 134 -0.84 11.50 13.22
C GLY A 134 -1.01 11.59 14.74
N LYS A 135 -1.45 10.48 15.35
CA LYS A 135 -1.54 10.30 16.79
C LYS A 135 -1.51 8.81 17.14
N SER A 136 -0.68 8.42 18.13
CA SER A 136 -0.52 7.02 18.55
C SER A 136 -0.10 6.11 17.39
N TRP A 137 -0.80 5.02 17.13
CA TRP A 137 -0.54 4.09 16.03
C TRP A 137 -0.86 4.65 14.63
N PHE A 138 -1.71 5.65 14.55
CA PHE A 138 -1.98 6.38 13.32
C PHE A 138 -0.87 7.39 13.05
N HIS A 139 -0.03 7.14 12.06
CA HIS A 139 1.06 8.03 11.66
C HIS A 139 0.59 9.30 10.95
N GLY A 140 -0.65 9.32 10.50
CA GLY A 140 -1.23 10.45 9.78
C GLY A 140 -1.47 10.14 8.31
N LYS A 141 -1.78 11.20 7.55
CA LYS A 141 -2.09 11.14 6.12
C LYS A 141 -0.94 11.70 5.29
N ALA A 142 -0.56 10.99 4.22
CA ALA A 142 0.33 11.45 3.17
C ALA A 142 -0.48 11.74 1.90
N GLU A 143 -0.44 12.98 1.42
CA GLU A 143 -1.03 13.41 0.14
C GLU A 143 0.10 13.75 -0.82
N VAL A 144 0.18 13.03 -1.94
CA VAL A 144 1.28 13.16 -2.89
C VAL A 144 0.75 13.32 -4.31
N ASN A 145 1.20 14.37 -4.97
CA ASN A 145 1.02 14.54 -6.40
C ASN A 145 2.20 13.88 -7.13
N ILE A 146 1.89 12.87 -7.91
CA ILE A 146 2.88 12.07 -8.64
C ILE A 146 3.17 12.76 -9.98
N PRO A 147 4.43 12.87 -10.39
CA PRO A 147 4.79 13.33 -11.74
C PRO A 147 4.12 12.46 -12.81
N ASP A 148 3.80 13.04 -13.95
CA ASP A 148 3.17 12.34 -15.06
C ASP A 148 4.03 11.13 -15.48
N ILE A 149 3.38 9.95 -15.56
CA ILE A 149 4.01 8.74 -16.05
C ILE A 149 3.86 8.71 -17.56
N LYS A 150 5.00 8.75 -18.27
CA LYS A 150 5.02 8.79 -19.74
C LYS A 150 5.26 7.41 -20.31
N LEU A 151 4.25 6.83 -20.95
CA LEU A 151 4.35 5.51 -21.55
C LEU A 151 4.78 5.59 -23.02
N LYS A 152 5.62 4.62 -23.41
CA LYS A 152 6.03 4.43 -24.82
C LYS A 152 5.06 3.48 -25.49
N GLU A 153 4.73 3.78 -26.75
CA GLU A 153 3.97 2.84 -27.58
C GLU A 153 4.78 1.58 -27.85
N LYS A 154 4.12 0.44 -27.78
CA LYS A 154 4.68 -0.85 -28.19
C LYS A 154 4.89 -0.83 -29.71
N LYS A 155 6.13 -1.01 -30.14
CA LYS A 155 6.42 -1.21 -31.55
C LYS A 155 5.81 -2.53 -32.01
N ASN A 156 4.80 -2.47 -32.87
CA ASN A 156 4.29 -3.65 -33.56
C ASN A 156 5.44 -4.26 -34.35
N LYS A 157 5.92 -5.44 -33.95
CA LYS A 157 6.80 -6.26 -34.81
C LYS A 157 5.95 -6.73 -35.98
N ILE A 158 5.89 -5.96 -37.05
CA ILE A 158 5.38 -6.46 -38.34
C ILE A 158 6.39 -7.52 -38.76
N TRP A 159 6.01 -8.79 -38.64
CA TRP A 159 6.72 -9.87 -39.29
C TRP A 159 6.49 -9.70 -40.78
N THR A 160 7.34 -8.95 -41.48
CA THR A 160 7.45 -9.00 -42.91
C THR A 160 7.95 -10.39 -43.25
N ASN A 161 7.01 -11.29 -43.53
CA ASN A 161 7.29 -12.52 -44.26
C ASN A 161 7.73 -12.08 -45.66
N ALA A 162 9.02 -11.78 -45.81
CA ALA A 162 9.65 -11.71 -47.12
C ALA A 162 9.52 -13.12 -47.73
N GLN A 163 8.48 -13.30 -48.53
CA GLN A 163 8.38 -14.43 -49.44
C GLN A 163 9.59 -14.37 -50.36
N THR A 164 10.58 -15.16 -50.03
CA THR A 164 11.60 -15.53 -51.04
C THR A 164 10.93 -16.45 -52.01
N SER A 165 10.29 -15.87 -53.01
CA SER A 165 9.94 -16.61 -54.25
C SER A 165 11.24 -16.95 -54.93
N LYS A 166 11.77 -18.13 -54.69
CA LYS A 166 12.78 -18.73 -55.54
C LYS A 166 12.12 -19.04 -56.88
N ASN A 167 12.41 -18.19 -57.86
CA ASN A 167 12.21 -18.56 -59.27
C ASN A 167 13.06 -19.79 -59.57
N VAL A 168 12.40 -20.91 -59.72
CA VAL A 168 12.96 -22.07 -60.42
C VAL A 168 12.53 -21.86 -61.86
N SER A 169 13.44 -21.52 -62.71
CA SER A 169 13.29 -21.59 -64.16
C SER A 169 13.92 -22.87 -64.69
N PRO A 170 13.43 -23.39 -65.81
CA PRO A 170 13.56 -24.76 -66.27
C PRO A 170 14.95 -25.16 -66.76
#